data_d76474ffca3f1e6f8ef21be009f676b2
#
_entry.id   d76474ffca3f1e6f8ef21be009f676b2
#
_cell.length_a   1.000
_cell.length_b   1.000
_cell.length_c   1.000
_cell.angle_alpha   90.00
_cell.angle_beta   90.00
_cell.angle_gamma   90.00
#
_symmetry.space_group_name_H-M   'P 1'
#
loop_
_entity.id
_entity.type
_entity.pdbx_description
1 polymer ?
#
loop_
_entity_poly.entity_id
_entity_poly.type
_entity_poly.pdbx_seq_one_letter_code
_entity_poly.pdbx_strand_id
1 'polypeptide(L)'
;MAQFEQLISSNRRNSVLLVVLFVMFICILGAILGWAVFGDPRAAIPSIMLALVVSSISAIIGYYAGPSAVLAMSGARPVSREEDPQLYNIVDELRLASGVPMPAVYMIDTPAMNAFATGRDPQHAAIAVTSGLRQRLKRDELQGVIAHELSHVRNFDTRFMTLMAVLVGVVVLIADMGSRAIFYGGRRRSGDRGGGPIMLVIILLAVVLAIIAPVFAMLIQLAVSRQREFLADASAARMTRYPEGLARALEALAADTEPMHAASRATAHLFIVQPMMANGQRLREGGSMWSSHPPIEERVERLRSIGNIEA
;
A
#
# COMPACT_ATOMS: atom_id res chain seq x y z
N MET A 1 -1.56 -20.00 -17.65
CA MET A 1 -2.65 -20.17 -16.67
C MET A 1 -2.12 -20.59 -15.31
N ALA A 2 -1.31 -21.63 -15.19
CA ALA A 2 -0.75 -22.10 -13.90
C ALA A 2 -0.03 -21.02 -13.08
N GLN A 3 0.73 -20.13 -13.71
CA GLN A 3 1.46 -19.06 -13.03
C GLN A 3 0.52 -18.01 -12.38
N PHE A 4 -0.61 -17.69 -13.02
CA PHE A 4 -1.62 -16.78 -12.45
C PHE A 4 -2.33 -17.40 -11.23
N GLU A 5 -2.69 -18.67 -11.30
CA GLU A 5 -3.33 -19.36 -10.17
C GLU A 5 -2.38 -19.47 -8.97
N GLN A 6 -1.08 -19.70 -9.21
CA GLN A 6 -0.06 -19.70 -8.17
C GLN A 6 0.08 -18.32 -7.51
N LEU A 7 0.00 -17.23 -8.26
CA LEU A 7 0.06 -15.88 -7.71
C LEU A 7 -1.18 -15.56 -6.87
N ILE A 8 -2.37 -15.86 -7.37
CA ILE A 8 -3.62 -15.66 -6.63
C ILE A 8 -3.58 -16.43 -5.30
N SER A 9 -3.17 -17.71 -5.33
CA SER A 9 -3.07 -18.53 -4.12
C SER A 9 -2.01 -17.98 -3.15
N SER A 10 -0.87 -17.53 -3.66
CA SER A 10 0.19 -16.89 -2.87
C SER A 10 -0.30 -15.60 -2.23
N ASN A 11 -0.98 -14.72 -2.97
CA ASN A 11 -1.50 -13.46 -2.44
C ASN A 11 -2.55 -13.67 -1.35
N ARG A 12 -3.44 -14.64 -1.55
CA ARG A 12 -4.42 -15.02 -0.51
C ARG A 12 -3.73 -15.53 0.75
N ARG A 13 -2.75 -16.42 0.62
CA ARG A 13 -1.97 -16.95 1.74
C ARG A 13 -1.18 -15.85 2.46
N ASN A 14 -0.52 -14.98 1.71
CA ASN A 14 0.27 -13.89 2.25
C ASN A 14 -0.62 -12.86 2.99
N SER A 15 -1.84 -12.61 2.51
CA SER A 15 -2.81 -11.77 3.21
C SER A 15 -3.19 -12.35 4.57
N VAL A 16 -3.44 -13.67 4.65
CA VAL A 16 -3.74 -14.35 5.91
C VAL A 16 -2.51 -14.32 6.83
N LEU A 17 -1.32 -14.63 6.31
CA LEU A 17 -0.08 -14.60 7.07
C LEU A 17 0.19 -13.19 7.65
N LEU A 18 -0.04 -12.15 6.88
CA LEU A 18 0.10 -10.76 7.34
C LEU A 18 -0.81 -10.46 8.53
N VAL A 19 -2.08 -10.86 8.46
CA VAL A 19 -3.03 -10.68 9.57
C VAL A 19 -2.59 -11.47 10.80
N VAL A 20 -2.18 -12.73 10.64
CA VAL A 20 -1.71 -13.56 11.75
C VAL A 20 -0.48 -12.94 12.42
N LEU A 21 0.50 -12.51 11.64
CA LEU A 21 1.70 -11.85 12.15
C LEU A 21 1.38 -10.54 12.88
N PHE A 22 0.44 -9.75 12.35
CA PHE A 22 -0.02 -8.53 13.00
C PHE A 22 -0.69 -8.83 14.36
N VAL A 23 -1.61 -9.79 14.41
CA VAL A 23 -2.30 -10.19 15.65
C VAL A 23 -1.29 -10.72 16.68
N MET A 24 -0.39 -11.63 16.28
CA MET A 24 0.68 -12.13 17.16
C MET A 24 1.51 -10.99 17.73
N PHE A 25 1.89 -10.06 16.88
CA PHE A 25 2.68 -8.90 17.27
C PHE A 25 1.97 -8.05 18.34
N ILE A 26 0.71 -7.68 18.11
CA ILE A 26 -0.06 -6.89 19.07
C ILE A 26 -0.28 -7.65 20.39
N CYS A 27 -0.43 -8.98 20.35
CA CYS A 27 -0.50 -9.82 21.54
C CYS A 27 0.80 -9.83 22.34
N ILE A 28 1.96 -9.95 21.68
CA ILE A 28 3.28 -9.87 22.33
C ILE A 28 3.47 -8.49 22.95
N LEU A 29 3.14 -7.43 22.23
CA LEU A 29 3.18 -6.06 22.76
C LEU A 29 2.27 -5.90 23.99
N GLY A 30 1.05 -6.42 23.90
CA GLY A 30 0.09 -6.41 25.02
C GLY A 30 0.64 -7.14 26.26
N ALA A 31 1.25 -8.32 26.09
CA ALA A 31 1.87 -9.08 27.18
C ALA A 31 2.97 -8.29 27.88
N ILE A 32 3.86 -7.72 27.09
CA ILE A 32 5.00 -6.96 27.56
C ILE A 32 4.55 -5.68 28.31
N LEU A 33 3.60 -4.93 27.71
CA LEU A 33 3.06 -3.72 28.33
C LEU A 33 2.28 -4.05 29.62
N GLY A 34 1.48 -5.12 29.63
CA GLY A 34 0.76 -5.57 30.83
C GLY A 34 1.69 -5.89 31.95
N TRP A 35 2.75 -6.67 31.71
CA TRP A 35 3.76 -6.96 32.70
C TRP A 35 4.49 -5.68 33.19
N ALA A 36 4.92 -4.83 32.27
CA ALA A 36 5.65 -3.60 32.63
C ALA A 36 4.82 -2.61 33.46
N VAL A 37 3.52 -2.47 33.15
CA VAL A 37 2.63 -1.53 33.87
C VAL A 37 2.23 -2.03 35.27
N PHE A 38 1.90 -3.32 35.39
CA PHE A 38 1.37 -3.87 36.63
C PHE A 38 2.45 -4.51 37.53
N GLY A 39 3.67 -4.74 37.01
CA GLY A 39 4.76 -5.36 37.78
C GLY A 39 4.54 -6.85 38.10
N ASP A 40 3.45 -7.45 37.62
CA ASP A 40 3.08 -8.85 37.85
C ASP A 40 3.00 -9.59 36.49
N PRO A 41 3.78 -10.69 36.31
CA PRO A 41 3.68 -11.51 35.09
C PRO A 41 2.27 -12.05 34.80
N ARG A 42 1.44 -12.23 35.85
CA ARG A 42 0.05 -12.68 35.68
C ARG A 42 -0.82 -11.67 34.94
N ALA A 43 -0.48 -10.38 34.98
CA ALA A 43 -1.16 -9.34 34.24
C ALA A 43 -0.95 -9.45 32.70
N ALA A 44 0.04 -10.23 32.27
CA ALA A 44 0.23 -10.51 30.85
C ALA A 44 -0.99 -11.22 30.21
N ILE A 45 -1.64 -12.14 30.95
CA ILE A 45 -2.77 -12.93 30.44
C ILE A 45 -3.97 -12.03 30.04
N PRO A 46 -4.55 -11.20 30.94
CA PRO A 46 -5.66 -10.32 30.56
C PRO A 46 -5.24 -9.30 29.49
N SER A 47 -3.98 -8.84 29.50
CA SER A 47 -3.47 -7.92 28.47
C SER A 47 -3.37 -8.57 27.09
N ILE A 48 -2.96 -9.84 27.01
CA ILE A 48 -2.98 -10.62 25.75
C ILE A 48 -4.42 -10.79 25.26
N MET A 49 -5.36 -11.12 26.15
CA MET A 49 -6.77 -11.29 25.76
C MET A 49 -7.35 -9.99 25.18
N LEU A 50 -7.10 -8.86 25.84
CA LEU A 50 -7.51 -7.56 25.32
C LEU A 50 -6.84 -7.25 23.97
N ALA A 51 -5.53 -7.47 23.86
CA ALA A 51 -4.75 -7.26 22.65
C ALA A 51 -5.26 -8.14 21.49
N LEU A 52 -5.62 -9.40 21.78
CA LEU A 52 -6.20 -10.32 20.79
C LEU A 52 -7.54 -9.80 20.26
N VAL A 53 -8.42 -9.35 21.15
CA VAL A 53 -9.72 -8.79 20.75
C VAL A 53 -9.53 -7.53 19.90
N VAL A 54 -8.73 -6.59 20.39
CA VAL A 54 -8.48 -5.31 19.68
C VAL A 54 -7.83 -5.54 18.32
N SER A 55 -6.80 -6.37 18.24
CA SER A 55 -6.11 -6.65 16.97
C SER A 55 -6.98 -7.40 15.97
N SER A 56 -7.81 -8.34 16.45
CA SER A 56 -8.76 -9.06 15.59
C SER A 56 -9.82 -8.12 15.02
N ILE A 57 -10.40 -7.26 15.84
CA ILE A 57 -11.34 -6.21 15.39
C ILE A 57 -10.65 -5.28 14.39
N SER A 58 -9.43 -4.83 14.68
CA SER A 58 -8.66 -3.96 13.77
C SER A 58 -8.38 -4.62 12.43
N ALA A 59 -8.06 -5.92 12.42
CA ALA A 59 -7.85 -6.68 11.18
C ALA A 59 -9.15 -6.81 10.37
N ILE A 60 -10.28 -7.06 11.02
CA ILE A 60 -11.61 -7.11 10.38
C ILE A 60 -11.96 -5.75 9.77
N ILE A 61 -11.81 -4.67 10.54
CA ILE A 61 -12.04 -3.31 10.05
C ILE A 61 -11.10 -3.01 8.86
N GLY A 62 -9.82 -3.35 8.96
CA GLY A 62 -8.85 -3.20 7.89
C GLY A 62 -9.23 -3.95 6.62
N TYR A 63 -9.80 -5.15 6.75
CA TYR A 63 -10.25 -5.94 5.61
C TYR A 63 -11.47 -5.32 4.91
N TYR A 64 -12.47 -4.87 5.66
CA TYR A 64 -13.73 -4.36 5.09
C TYR A 64 -13.68 -2.86 4.77
N ALA A 65 -13.12 -2.04 5.65
CA ALA A 65 -13.06 -0.59 5.51
C ALA A 65 -11.71 -0.08 4.96
N GLY A 66 -10.70 -0.95 4.85
CA GLY A 66 -9.36 -0.60 4.36
C GLY A 66 -9.35 0.10 3.01
N PRO A 67 -10.06 -0.42 1.99
CA PRO A 67 -10.11 0.25 0.69
C PRO A 67 -10.66 1.69 0.78
N SER A 68 -11.74 1.89 1.52
CA SER A 68 -12.34 3.22 1.74
C SER A 68 -11.42 4.14 2.55
N ALA A 69 -10.71 3.59 3.54
CA ALA A 69 -9.74 4.35 4.32
C ALA A 69 -8.56 4.82 3.46
N VAL A 70 -8.02 3.95 2.59
CA VAL A 70 -6.94 4.29 1.65
C VAL A 70 -7.40 5.40 0.69
N LEU A 71 -8.59 5.29 0.12
CA LEU A 71 -9.16 6.32 -0.77
C LEU A 71 -9.31 7.66 -0.04
N ALA A 72 -9.87 7.65 1.17
CA ALA A 72 -10.04 8.86 1.99
C ALA A 72 -8.69 9.50 2.38
N MET A 73 -7.71 8.68 2.80
CA MET A 73 -6.36 9.15 3.14
C MET A 73 -5.62 9.75 1.93
N SER A 74 -5.93 9.29 0.73
CA SER A 74 -5.36 9.81 -0.52
C SER A 74 -6.15 10.99 -1.08
N GLY A 75 -7.19 11.46 -0.40
CA GLY A 75 -8.05 12.54 -0.89
C GLY A 75 -8.82 12.19 -2.16
N ALA A 76 -9.04 10.91 -2.41
CA ALA A 76 -9.73 10.44 -3.59
C ALA A 76 -11.25 10.68 -3.48
N ARG A 77 -11.83 11.31 -4.47
CA ARG A 77 -13.29 11.49 -4.60
C ARG A 77 -13.86 10.60 -5.71
N PRO A 78 -15.09 10.10 -5.57
CA PRO A 78 -15.72 9.33 -6.63
C PRO A 78 -15.94 10.21 -7.86
N VAL A 79 -15.83 9.61 -9.05
CA VAL A 79 -16.10 10.24 -10.34
C VAL A 79 -17.22 9.50 -11.03
N SER A 80 -18.21 10.23 -11.56
CA SER A 80 -19.30 9.61 -12.34
C SER A 80 -18.94 9.49 -13.82
N ARG A 81 -19.73 8.69 -14.54
CA ARG A 81 -19.57 8.53 -16.00
C ARG A 81 -19.79 9.84 -16.74
N GLU A 82 -20.69 10.68 -16.22
CA GLU A 82 -21.05 11.98 -16.80
C GLU A 82 -19.91 13.00 -16.60
N GLU A 83 -19.18 12.90 -15.50
CA GLU A 83 -18.06 13.79 -15.18
C GLU A 83 -16.82 13.50 -16.04
N ASP A 84 -16.44 12.23 -16.22
CA ASP A 84 -15.34 11.83 -17.09
C ASP A 84 -15.71 10.60 -17.94
N PRO A 85 -16.44 10.79 -19.05
CA PRO A 85 -16.85 9.70 -19.93
C PRO A 85 -15.67 8.93 -20.52
N GLN A 86 -14.54 9.61 -20.79
CA GLN A 86 -13.36 8.99 -21.38
C GLN A 86 -12.69 8.03 -20.41
N LEU A 87 -12.48 8.44 -19.16
CA LEU A 87 -11.90 7.56 -18.12
C LEU A 87 -12.79 6.35 -17.89
N TYR A 88 -14.12 6.57 -17.76
CA TYR A 88 -15.08 5.48 -17.58
C TYR A 88 -15.08 4.49 -18.75
N ASN A 89 -15.02 4.97 -19.99
CA ASN A 89 -14.99 4.11 -21.17
C ASN A 89 -13.71 3.27 -21.21
N ILE A 90 -12.55 3.84 -20.86
CA ILE A 90 -11.28 3.10 -20.76
C ILE A 90 -11.40 1.97 -19.73
N VAL A 91 -11.91 2.28 -18.54
CA VAL A 91 -12.11 1.28 -17.47
C VAL A 91 -13.10 0.20 -17.90
N ASP A 92 -14.20 0.58 -18.56
CA ASP A 92 -15.24 -0.34 -19.04
C ASP A 92 -14.72 -1.29 -20.13
N GLU A 93 -13.95 -0.79 -21.10
CA GLU A 93 -13.28 -1.61 -22.12
C GLU A 93 -12.33 -2.63 -21.51
N LEU A 94 -11.50 -2.18 -20.55
CA LEU A 94 -10.49 -3.02 -19.93
C LEU A 94 -11.07 -4.03 -18.95
N ARG A 95 -12.16 -3.72 -18.23
CA ARG A 95 -12.85 -4.71 -17.41
C ARG A 95 -13.40 -5.88 -18.24
N LEU A 96 -13.91 -5.59 -19.44
CA LEU A 96 -14.35 -6.62 -20.37
C LEU A 96 -13.18 -7.49 -20.85
N ALA A 97 -12.04 -6.86 -21.18
CA ALA A 97 -10.84 -7.58 -21.60
C ALA A 97 -10.20 -8.42 -20.48
N SER A 98 -10.29 -7.96 -19.22
CA SER A 98 -9.71 -8.63 -18.05
C SER A 98 -10.64 -9.65 -17.41
N GLY A 99 -11.96 -9.56 -17.65
CA GLY A 99 -12.97 -10.35 -16.97
C GLY A 99 -13.21 -9.94 -15.50
N VAL A 100 -12.80 -8.74 -15.12
CA VAL A 100 -13.02 -8.18 -13.77
C VAL A 100 -14.34 -7.41 -13.76
N PRO A 101 -15.14 -7.44 -12.66
CA PRO A 101 -16.29 -6.55 -12.51
C PRO A 101 -15.89 -5.07 -12.61
N MET A 102 -16.84 -4.20 -12.93
CA MET A 102 -16.57 -2.76 -13.01
C MET A 102 -16.09 -2.22 -11.67
N PRO A 103 -14.83 -1.75 -11.57
CA PRO A 103 -14.35 -1.14 -10.34
C PRO A 103 -14.95 0.25 -10.15
N ALA A 104 -15.05 0.71 -8.91
CA ALA A 104 -15.41 2.09 -8.62
C ALA A 104 -14.25 3.03 -9.09
N VAL A 105 -14.60 4.14 -9.72
CA VAL A 105 -13.63 5.08 -10.28
C VAL A 105 -13.52 6.32 -9.41
N TYR A 106 -12.30 6.69 -9.07
CA TYR A 106 -11.98 7.82 -8.20
C TYR A 106 -10.95 8.75 -8.86
N MET A 107 -11.02 10.04 -8.49
CA MET A 107 -10.05 11.07 -8.88
C MET A 107 -9.39 11.64 -7.62
N ILE A 108 -8.09 11.89 -7.72
CA ILE A 108 -7.32 12.64 -6.73
C ILE A 108 -6.94 13.97 -7.35
N ASP A 109 -7.40 15.06 -6.76
CA ASP A 109 -7.16 16.40 -7.30
C ASP A 109 -5.74 16.88 -6.91
N THR A 110 -4.77 16.51 -7.76
CA THR A 110 -3.35 16.89 -7.65
C THR A 110 -2.71 16.97 -9.02
N PRO A 111 -1.77 17.92 -9.25
CA PRO A 111 -1.04 17.99 -10.52
C PRO A 111 -0.03 16.86 -10.71
N ALA A 112 0.37 16.15 -9.65
CA ALA A 112 1.27 15.01 -9.74
C ALA A 112 0.64 13.87 -10.55
N MET A 113 1.45 13.19 -11.36
CA MET A 113 1.00 12.05 -12.17
C MET A 113 1.10 10.75 -11.37
N ASN A 114 -0.03 10.13 -11.05
CA ASN A 114 -0.04 8.80 -10.44
C ASN A 114 -1.41 8.11 -10.55
N ALA A 115 -1.42 6.80 -10.26
CA ALA A 115 -2.63 6.00 -10.14
C ALA A 115 -2.39 4.86 -9.14
N PHE A 116 -3.45 4.30 -8.60
CA PHE A 116 -3.41 3.06 -7.84
C PHE A 116 -4.75 2.34 -7.87
N ALA A 117 -4.71 1.03 -7.65
CA ALA A 117 -5.89 0.23 -7.37
C ALA A 117 -5.92 -0.19 -5.89
N THR A 118 -7.12 -0.28 -5.33
CA THR A 118 -7.38 -0.80 -4.00
C THR A 118 -8.60 -1.71 -3.99
N GLY A 119 -8.73 -2.54 -2.98
CA GLY A 119 -9.89 -3.44 -2.88
C GLY A 119 -9.57 -4.72 -2.12
N ARG A 120 -10.58 -5.30 -1.48
CA ARG A 120 -10.44 -6.59 -0.79
C ARG A 120 -10.59 -7.80 -1.74
N ASP A 121 -11.23 -7.60 -2.86
CA ASP A 121 -11.44 -8.59 -3.92
C ASP A 121 -11.84 -7.87 -5.23
N PRO A 122 -11.89 -8.57 -6.39
CA PRO A 122 -12.28 -7.94 -7.65
C PRO A 122 -13.70 -7.35 -7.69
N GLN A 123 -14.64 -7.86 -6.86
CA GLN A 123 -16.00 -7.35 -6.76
C GLN A 123 -16.08 -6.03 -5.99
N HIS A 124 -15.10 -5.76 -5.13
CA HIS A 124 -15.01 -4.59 -4.27
C HIS A 124 -13.71 -3.82 -4.55
N ALA A 125 -13.38 -3.66 -5.82
CA ALA A 125 -12.21 -2.93 -6.27
C ALA A 125 -12.53 -1.47 -6.60
N ALA A 126 -11.54 -0.61 -6.42
CA ALA A 126 -11.57 0.77 -6.85
C ALA A 126 -10.24 1.12 -7.53
N ILE A 127 -10.30 2.00 -8.53
CA ILE A 127 -9.15 2.60 -9.19
C ILE A 127 -9.19 4.10 -8.93
N ALA A 128 -8.08 4.65 -8.46
CA ALA A 128 -7.90 6.08 -8.26
C ALA A 128 -6.83 6.61 -9.21
N VAL A 129 -7.16 7.69 -9.91
CA VAL A 129 -6.30 8.35 -10.90
C VAL A 129 -6.11 9.79 -10.45
N THR A 130 -4.92 10.35 -10.58
CA THR A 130 -4.72 11.77 -10.32
C THR A 130 -5.19 12.64 -11.50
N SER A 131 -5.66 13.85 -11.20
CA SER A 131 -6.03 14.82 -12.25
C SER A 131 -4.84 15.16 -13.15
N GLY A 132 -3.61 15.22 -12.61
CA GLY A 132 -2.40 15.42 -13.38
C GLY A 132 -2.13 14.29 -14.38
N LEU A 133 -2.28 13.02 -13.96
CA LEU A 133 -2.15 11.87 -14.86
C LEU A 133 -3.21 11.92 -15.96
N ARG A 134 -4.48 12.16 -15.58
CA ARG A 134 -5.61 12.20 -16.49
C ARG A 134 -5.49 13.28 -17.58
N GLN A 135 -4.91 14.43 -17.24
CA GLN A 135 -4.74 15.57 -18.15
C GLN A 135 -3.53 15.44 -19.08
N ARG A 136 -2.45 14.82 -18.64
CA ARG A 136 -1.18 14.79 -19.37
C ARG A 136 -1.02 13.55 -20.24
N LEU A 137 -1.62 12.41 -19.85
CA LEU A 137 -1.54 11.19 -20.64
C LEU A 137 -2.55 11.19 -21.80
N LYS A 138 -2.11 10.67 -22.94
CA LYS A 138 -2.99 10.34 -24.04
C LYS A 138 -3.85 9.13 -23.69
N ARG A 139 -4.89 8.88 -24.50
CA ARG A 139 -5.84 7.80 -24.25
C ARG A 139 -5.17 6.42 -24.17
N ASP A 140 -4.26 6.13 -25.08
CA ASP A 140 -3.52 4.86 -25.14
C ASP A 140 -2.55 4.68 -23.97
N GLU A 141 -1.90 5.74 -23.52
CA GLU A 141 -1.02 5.76 -22.36
C GLU A 141 -1.83 5.55 -21.06
N LEU A 142 -2.95 6.26 -20.89
CA LEU A 142 -3.85 6.08 -19.76
C LEU A 142 -4.46 4.68 -19.75
N GLN A 143 -4.81 4.13 -20.90
CA GLN A 143 -5.30 2.77 -21.06
C GLN A 143 -4.26 1.75 -20.57
N GLY A 144 -2.98 1.97 -20.87
CA GLY A 144 -1.87 1.16 -20.37
C GLY A 144 -1.80 1.15 -18.83
N VAL A 145 -1.87 2.33 -18.20
CA VAL A 145 -1.87 2.48 -16.74
C VAL A 145 -3.07 1.78 -16.10
N ILE A 146 -4.28 2.02 -16.61
CA ILE A 146 -5.49 1.38 -16.06
C ILE A 146 -5.45 -0.14 -16.24
N ALA A 147 -4.91 -0.64 -17.35
CA ALA A 147 -4.75 -2.08 -17.56
C ALA A 147 -3.76 -2.70 -16.56
N HIS A 148 -2.69 -1.98 -16.22
CA HIS A 148 -1.75 -2.39 -15.18
C HIS A 148 -2.45 -2.49 -13.81
N GLU A 149 -3.21 -1.47 -13.41
CA GLU A 149 -3.96 -1.46 -12.16
C GLU A 149 -5.02 -2.57 -12.10
N LEU A 150 -5.74 -2.81 -13.20
CA LEU A 150 -6.71 -3.92 -13.29
C LEU A 150 -6.04 -5.30 -13.17
N SER A 151 -4.77 -5.42 -13.59
CA SER A 151 -4.02 -6.66 -13.40
C SER A 151 -3.81 -6.98 -11.93
N HIS A 152 -3.50 -5.98 -11.11
CA HIS A 152 -3.38 -6.12 -9.65
C HIS A 152 -4.71 -6.50 -9.00
N VAL A 153 -5.82 -5.90 -9.45
CA VAL A 153 -7.17 -6.28 -8.99
C VAL A 153 -7.46 -7.74 -9.28
N ARG A 154 -7.24 -8.17 -10.52
CA ARG A 154 -7.48 -9.55 -10.99
C ARG A 154 -6.68 -10.57 -10.19
N ASN A 155 -5.42 -10.25 -9.85
CA ASN A 155 -4.49 -11.15 -9.18
C ASN A 155 -4.61 -11.10 -7.63
N PHE A 156 -5.56 -10.33 -7.08
CA PHE A 156 -5.71 -10.10 -5.64
C PHE A 156 -4.49 -9.44 -4.98
N ASP A 157 -3.63 -8.79 -5.74
CA ASP A 157 -2.52 -8.00 -5.21
C ASP A 157 -3.05 -6.85 -4.36
N THR A 158 -4.13 -6.18 -4.82
CA THR A 158 -4.78 -5.07 -4.13
C THR A 158 -5.21 -5.42 -2.71
N ARG A 159 -5.73 -6.64 -2.46
CA ARG A 159 -6.07 -7.11 -1.12
C ARG A 159 -4.88 -7.04 -0.18
N PHE A 160 -3.78 -7.65 -0.59
CA PHE A 160 -2.58 -7.75 0.23
C PHE A 160 -1.96 -6.35 0.48
N MET A 161 -1.85 -5.54 -0.58
CA MET A 161 -1.30 -4.18 -0.50
C MET A 161 -2.17 -3.27 0.37
N THR A 162 -3.50 -3.34 0.25
CA THR A 162 -4.44 -2.55 1.06
C THR A 162 -4.39 -2.95 2.54
N LEU A 163 -4.43 -4.26 2.84
CA LEU A 163 -4.27 -4.74 4.22
C LEU A 163 -2.95 -4.27 4.82
N MET A 164 -1.86 -4.36 4.07
CA MET A 164 -0.56 -3.89 4.52
C MET A 164 -0.56 -2.39 4.80
N ALA A 165 -1.12 -1.55 3.92
CA ALA A 165 -1.23 -0.11 4.13
C ALA A 165 -1.94 0.22 5.45
N VAL A 166 -3.06 -0.44 5.72
CA VAL A 166 -3.86 -0.21 6.94
C VAL A 166 -3.14 -0.71 8.19
N LEU A 167 -2.64 -1.95 8.17
CA LEU A 167 -2.00 -2.54 9.36
C LEU A 167 -0.68 -1.85 9.70
N VAL A 168 0.13 -1.47 8.71
CA VAL A 168 1.32 -0.63 8.90
C VAL A 168 0.92 0.74 9.42
N GLY A 169 -0.15 1.33 8.88
CA GLY A 169 -0.69 2.60 9.36
C GLY A 169 -1.05 2.58 10.84
N VAL A 170 -1.70 1.50 11.31
CA VAL A 170 -2.02 1.30 12.74
C VAL A 170 -0.76 1.23 13.59
N VAL A 171 0.25 0.49 13.16
CA VAL A 171 1.53 0.38 13.90
C VAL A 171 2.25 1.73 13.98
N VAL A 172 2.32 2.47 12.87
CA VAL A 172 2.91 3.81 12.82
C VAL A 172 2.16 4.76 13.75
N LEU A 173 0.83 4.70 13.78
CA LEU A 173 0.00 5.51 14.67
C LEU A 173 0.29 5.20 16.15
N ILE A 174 0.37 3.92 16.52
CA ILE A 174 0.72 3.48 17.89
C ILE A 174 2.11 4.00 18.26
N ALA A 175 3.09 3.90 17.37
CA ALA A 175 4.44 4.39 17.58
C ALA A 175 4.50 5.92 17.78
N ASP A 176 3.74 6.66 16.97
CA ASP A 176 3.65 8.13 17.07
C ASP A 176 2.96 8.56 18.39
N MET A 177 1.86 7.90 18.77
CA MET A 177 1.21 8.15 20.05
C MET A 177 2.13 7.84 21.23
N GLY A 178 2.89 6.75 21.19
CA GLY A 178 3.89 6.39 22.18
C GLY A 178 4.99 7.46 22.29
N SER A 179 5.56 7.90 21.18
CA SER A 179 6.59 8.94 21.15
C SER A 179 6.07 10.26 21.73
N ARG A 180 4.86 10.67 21.36
CA ARG A 180 4.23 11.89 21.92
C ARG A 180 4.00 11.78 23.42
N ALA A 181 3.51 10.64 23.91
CA ALA A 181 3.33 10.43 25.34
C ALA A 181 4.65 10.57 26.13
N ILE A 182 5.77 10.14 25.55
CA ILE A 182 7.13 10.31 26.08
C ILE A 182 7.53 11.79 26.14
N PHE A 183 7.39 12.50 25.01
CA PHE A 183 7.80 13.91 24.90
C PHE A 183 6.97 14.85 25.79
N TYR A 184 5.66 14.63 25.89
CA TYR A 184 4.77 15.48 26.68
C TYR A 184 4.67 15.04 28.14
N GLY A 185 4.79 13.74 28.45
CA GLY A 185 4.79 13.19 29.80
C GLY A 185 6.05 13.52 30.60
N GLY A 186 7.22 13.53 29.94
CA GLY A 186 8.51 13.85 30.56
C GLY A 186 8.67 15.32 31.02
N ARG A 187 7.97 16.25 30.38
CA ARG A 187 8.04 17.69 30.71
C ARG A 187 7.28 18.11 31.98
N ARG A 188 6.33 17.28 32.46
CA ARG A 188 5.51 17.61 33.64
C ARG A 188 6.04 17.07 34.99
N ARG A 189 7.14 16.29 34.97
CA ARG A 189 7.71 15.68 36.20
C ARG A 189 9.21 15.91 36.37
N SER A 190 9.61 17.17 36.32
CA SER A 190 10.99 17.59 36.72
C SER A 190 11.10 17.78 38.24
N GLY A 191 10.74 16.79 39.05
CA GLY A 191 10.78 16.99 40.50
C GLY A 191 10.95 15.76 41.37
N ASP A 192 10.94 14.54 40.82
CA ASP A 192 11.11 13.36 41.69
C ASP A 192 11.94 12.24 41.01
N ARG A 193 12.85 11.64 41.78
CA ARG A 193 13.86 10.64 41.40
C ARG A 193 13.26 9.23 41.08
N GLY A 194 12.13 9.18 40.38
CA GLY A 194 11.43 7.93 40.11
C GLY A 194 11.17 7.66 38.62
N GLY A 195 12.20 7.58 37.79
CA GLY A 195 12.08 7.25 36.35
C GLY A 195 11.76 5.77 36.01
N GLY A 196 11.52 4.91 37.01
CA GLY A 196 11.50 3.46 36.87
C GLY A 196 10.46 2.93 35.85
N PRO A 197 9.13 3.02 36.06
CA PRO A 197 8.17 2.32 35.20
C PRO A 197 8.02 2.95 33.82
N ILE A 198 8.04 4.29 33.72
CA ILE A 198 7.88 5.00 32.45
C ILE A 198 9.10 4.82 31.54
N MET A 199 10.31 4.86 32.11
CA MET A 199 11.54 4.62 31.36
C MET A 199 11.59 3.18 30.83
N LEU A 200 11.08 2.22 31.56
CA LEU A 200 10.98 0.82 31.18
C LEU A 200 10.00 0.64 30.01
N VAL A 201 8.84 1.32 30.05
CA VAL A 201 7.88 1.34 28.95
C VAL A 201 8.48 1.98 27.69
N ILE A 202 9.29 3.03 27.85
CA ILE A 202 9.99 3.70 26.74
C ILE A 202 11.01 2.79 26.08
N ILE A 203 11.88 2.17 26.86
CA ILE A 203 12.91 1.23 26.39
C ILE A 203 12.22 0.06 25.70
N LEU A 204 11.17 -0.47 26.27
CA LEU A 204 10.41 -1.58 25.76
C LEU A 204 9.73 -1.25 24.43
N LEU A 205 9.10 -0.07 24.32
CA LEU A 205 8.53 0.41 23.07
C LEU A 205 9.61 0.60 21.99
N ALA A 206 10.79 1.13 22.35
CA ALA A 206 11.91 1.27 21.42
C ALA A 206 12.44 -0.10 20.95
N VAL A 207 12.58 -1.08 21.84
CA VAL A 207 13.00 -2.45 21.50
C VAL A 207 11.96 -3.11 20.58
N VAL A 208 10.69 -2.98 20.91
CA VAL A 208 9.58 -3.50 20.11
C VAL A 208 9.61 -2.87 18.70
N LEU A 209 9.75 -1.55 18.60
CA LEU A 209 9.87 -0.87 17.31
C LEU A 209 11.11 -1.30 16.53
N ALA A 210 12.26 -1.53 17.21
CA ALA A 210 13.49 -2.00 16.57
C ALA A 210 13.35 -3.43 16.00
N ILE A 211 12.57 -4.29 16.65
CA ILE A 211 12.29 -5.65 16.15
C ILE A 211 11.28 -5.63 15.00
N ILE A 212 10.33 -4.71 15.03
CA ILE A 212 9.22 -4.67 14.09
C ILE A 212 9.60 -4.00 12.79
N ALA A 213 10.38 -2.94 12.81
CA ALA A 213 10.78 -2.26 11.60
C ALA A 213 11.38 -3.21 10.55
N PRO A 214 12.28 -4.15 10.88
CA PRO A 214 12.76 -5.16 9.94
C PRO A 214 11.66 -6.12 9.45
N VAL A 215 10.73 -6.52 10.31
CA VAL A 215 9.63 -7.44 9.93
C VAL A 215 8.68 -6.75 8.95
N PHE A 216 8.31 -5.50 9.22
CA PHE A 216 7.50 -4.73 8.29
C PHE A 216 8.24 -4.41 6.98
N ALA A 217 9.52 -4.11 7.04
CA ALA A 217 10.34 -3.97 5.85
C ALA A 217 10.35 -5.26 4.99
N MET A 218 10.47 -6.43 5.63
CA MET A 218 10.37 -7.73 4.95
C MET A 218 8.96 -7.96 4.36
N LEU A 219 7.90 -7.60 5.09
CA LEU A 219 6.52 -7.71 4.61
C LEU A 219 6.26 -6.78 3.42
N ILE A 220 6.81 -5.55 3.43
CA ILE A 220 6.78 -4.63 2.29
C ILE A 220 7.51 -5.24 1.09
N GLN A 221 8.66 -5.85 1.27
CA GLN A 221 9.37 -6.56 0.19
C GLN A 221 8.58 -7.75 -0.38
N LEU A 222 7.88 -8.50 0.48
CA LEU A 222 6.99 -9.57 0.05
C LEU A 222 5.75 -9.05 -0.68
N ALA A 223 5.27 -7.85 -0.30
CA ALA A 223 4.14 -7.18 -0.95
C ALA A 223 4.47 -6.79 -2.37
N VAL A 224 5.66 -6.25 -2.59
CA VAL A 224 6.10 -5.70 -3.87
C VAL A 224 7.19 -6.60 -4.47
N SER A 225 6.79 -7.75 -4.96
CA SER A 225 7.67 -8.60 -5.75
C SER A 225 7.86 -8.01 -7.15
N ARG A 226 9.11 -7.78 -7.59
CA ARG A 226 9.45 -7.37 -8.97
C ARG A 226 8.74 -8.23 -10.03
N GLN A 227 8.62 -9.53 -9.76
CA GLN A 227 7.93 -10.47 -10.64
C GLN A 227 6.43 -10.14 -10.81
N ARG A 228 5.76 -9.59 -9.77
CA ARG A 228 4.35 -9.18 -9.85
C ARG A 228 4.19 -7.94 -10.74
N GLU A 229 5.09 -6.98 -10.61
CA GLU A 229 5.10 -5.79 -11.46
C GLU A 229 5.30 -6.16 -12.94
N PHE A 230 6.31 -6.99 -13.24
CA PHE A 230 6.54 -7.46 -14.60
C PHE A 230 5.36 -8.28 -15.15
N LEU A 231 4.67 -9.04 -14.31
CA LEU A 231 3.50 -9.77 -14.73
C LEU A 231 2.29 -8.84 -14.94
N ALA A 232 2.15 -7.79 -14.13
CA ALA A 232 1.13 -6.77 -14.33
C ALA A 232 1.38 -6.01 -15.63
N ASP A 233 2.64 -5.64 -15.92
CA ASP A 233 3.06 -5.02 -17.18
C ASP A 233 2.75 -5.91 -18.39
N ALA A 234 3.13 -7.19 -18.35
CA ALA A 234 2.83 -8.15 -19.41
C ALA A 234 1.32 -8.38 -19.57
N SER A 235 0.57 -8.37 -18.48
CA SER A 235 -0.90 -8.50 -18.52
C SER A 235 -1.54 -7.25 -19.13
N ALA A 236 -1.05 -6.07 -18.79
CA ALA A 236 -1.49 -4.80 -19.38
C ALA A 236 -1.21 -4.77 -20.88
N ALA A 237 0.00 -5.14 -21.29
CA ALA A 237 0.36 -5.27 -22.72
C ALA A 237 -0.59 -6.21 -23.45
N ARG A 238 -0.92 -7.37 -22.87
CA ARG A 238 -1.86 -8.33 -23.45
C ARG A 238 -3.30 -7.83 -23.51
N MET A 239 -3.77 -7.09 -22.49
CA MET A 239 -5.13 -6.52 -22.48
C MET A 239 -5.31 -5.41 -23.48
N THR A 240 -4.31 -4.53 -23.61
CA THR A 240 -4.35 -3.37 -24.52
C THR A 240 -3.93 -3.74 -25.93
N ARG A 241 -3.17 -4.83 -26.12
CA ARG A 241 -2.42 -5.17 -27.35
C ARG A 241 -1.52 -4.03 -27.84
N TYR A 242 -1.14 -3.14 -26.95
CA TYR A 242 -0.29 -1.98 -27.24
C TYR A 242 0.64 -1.68 -26.08
N PRO A 243 1.75 -2.46 -25.93
CA PRO A 243 2.70 -2.31 -24.82
C PRO A 243 3.39 -0.94 -24.80
N GLU A 244 3.56 -0.29 -25.96
CA GLU A 244 4.18 1.03 -26.07
C GLU A 244 3.38 2.11 -25.33
N GLY A 245 2.06 1.98 -25.21
CA GLY A 245 1.21 2.91 -24.45
C GLY A 245 1.63 2.96 -22.97
N LEU A 246 1.78 1.79 -22.33
CA LEU A 246 2.26 1.71 -20.94
C LEU A 246 3.72 2.15 -20.81
N ALA A 247 4.58 1.81 -21.79
CA ALA A 247 5.98 2.22 -21.78
C ALA A 247 6.12 3.75 -21.76
N ARG A 248 5.40 4.46 -22.63
CA ARG A 248 5.39 5.93 -22.66
C ARG A 248 4.79 6.54 -21.39
N ALA A 249 3.73 5.93 -20.87
CA ALA A 249 3.13 6.37 -19.61
C ALA A 249 4.14 6.29 -18.46
N LEU A 250 4.90 5.19 -18.34
CA LEU A 250 5.94 5.02 -17.32
C LEU A 250 7.08 6.04 -17.47
N GLU A 251 7.52 6.34 -18.71
CA GLU A 251 8.52 7.39 -18.99
C GLU A 251 7.99 8.78 -18.56
N ALA A 252 6.73 9.09 -18.86
CA ALA A 252 6.11 10.35 -18.46
C ALA A 252 5.96 10.47 -16.94
N LEU A 253 5.58 9.38 -16.26
CA LEU A 253 5.50 9.30 -14.80
C LEU A 253 6.88 9.44 -14.13
N ALA A 254 7.93 8.86 -14.71
CA ALA A 254 9.30 9.00 -14.22
C ALA A 254 9.81 10.43 -14.31
N ALA A 255 9.44 11.13 -15.38
CA ALA A 255 9.83 12.52 -15.61
C ALA A 255 9.03 13.52 -14.76
N ASP A 256 7.93 13.10 -14.11
CA ASP A 256 7.12 13.98 -13.29
C ASP A 256 7.84 14.35 -11.99
N THR A 257 7.95 15.65 -11.73
CA THR A 257 8.62 16.22 -10.54
C THR A 257 7.64 16.84 -9.55
N GLU A 258 6.35 16.75 -9.82
CA GLU A 258 5.33 17.32 -8.95
C GLU A 258 5.20 16.55 -7.63
N PRO A 259 5.25 17.23 -6.47
CA PRO A 259 5.10 16.57 -5.18
C PRO A 259 3.65 16.12 -4.95
N MET A 260 3.49 14.91 -4.46
CA MET A 260 2.18 14.35 -4.13
C MET A 260 1.92 14.43 -2.63
N HIS A 261 1.30 15.51 -2.19
CA HIS A 261 0.98 15.75 -0.76
C HIS A 261 0.00 14.74 -0.17
N ALA A 262 -0.84 14.14 -1.00
CA ALA A 262 -1.80 13.12 -0.61
C ALA A 262 -1.16 11.75 -0.31
N ALA A 263 0.10 11.51 -0.71
CA ALA A 263 0.79 10.28 -0.45
C ALA A 263 1.40 10.28 0.96
N SER A 264 1.13 9.21 1.71
CA SER A 264 1.76 8.92 3.00
C SER A 264 2.75 7.77 2.89
N ARG A 265 3.64 7.60 3.88
CA ARG A 265 4.53 6.42 3.93
C ARG A 265 3.77 5.10 3.93
N ALA A 266 2.56 5.09 4.48
CA ALA A 266 1.70 3.91 4.53
C ALA A 266 1.07 3.59 3.17
N THR A 267 0.79 4.58 2.33
CA THR A 267 0.11 4.42 1.03
C THR A 267 1.04 4.48 -0.17
N ALA A 268 2.27 4.96 -0.01
CA ALA A 268 3.21 5.19 -1.11
C ALA A 268 3.48 3.95 -1.99
N HIS A 269 3.45 2.76 -1.40
CA HIS A 269 3.66 1.49 -2.11
C HIS A 269 2.47 1.02 -2.95
N LEU A 270 1.32 1.70 -2.85
CA LEU A 270 0.13 1.40 -3.66
C LEU A 270 0.21 2.02 -5.05
N PHE A 271 0.95 3.11 -5.21
CA PHE A 271 1.01 3.88 -6.44
C PHE A 271 1.87 3.20 -7.51
N ILE A 272 1.49 3.30 -8.79
CA ILE A 272 2.20 2.70 -9.93
C ILE A 272 3.66 3.16 -10.03
N VAL A 273 3.94 4.40 -9.64
CA VAL A 273 5.28 4.96 -9.47
C VAL A 273 5.38 5.59 -8.09
N GLN A 274 6.53 5.42 -7.46
CA GLN A 274 6.76 5.95 -6.13
C GLN A 274 6.59 7.48 -6.12
N PRO A 275 5.63 8.01 -5.34
CA PRO A 275 5.32 9.44 -5.37
C PRO A 275 6.49 10.27 -4.80
N MET A 276 6.71 11.46 -5.38
CA MET A 276 7.58 12.47 -4.78
C MET A 276 6.90 13.03 -3.54
N MET A 277 7.59 12.99 -2.40
CA MET A 277 7.07 13.52 -1.15
C MET A 277 7.19 15.06 -1.11
N ALA A 278 6.41 15.69 -0.23
CA ALA A 278 6.39 17.15 -0.06
C ALA A 278 7.77 17.79 0.24
N ASN A 279 8.74 16.99 0.70
CA ASN A 279 10.12 17.43 0.96
C ASN A 279 11.05 17.35 -0.29
N GLY A 280 10.50 17.06 -1.48
CA GLY A 280 11.26 16.94 -2.72
C GLY A 280 12.07 15.64 -2.84
N GLN A 281 11.89 14.71 -1.93
CA GLN A 281 12.54 13.40 -1.99
C GLN A 281 11.57 12.35 -2.51
N ARG A 282 11.93 11.65 -3.58
CA ARG A 282 11.35 10.34 -3.84
C ARG A 282 11.89 9.38 -2.77
N LEU A 283 11.05 8.54 -2.20
CA LEU A 283 11.49 7.48 -1.30
C LEU A 283 12.49 6.61 -2.09
N ARG A 284 13.78 6.96 -1.98
CA ARG A 284 14.97 6.38 -2.63
C ARG A 284 14.69 5.54 -3.88
N GLU A 285 14.76 6.18 -5.02
CA GLU A 285 15.02 5.52 -6.30
C GLU A 285 16.49 5.05 -6.32
N GLY A 286 16.67 3.86 -6.79
CA GLY A 286 17.99 3.33 -7.11
C GLY A 286 18.37 2.12 -6.29
N GLY A 287 18.41 0.94 -6.92
CA GLY A 287 19.21 -0.23 -6.57
C GLY A 287 19.11 -0.81 -5.16
N SER A 288 18.38 -0.17 -4.29
CA SER A 288 18.17 -0.56 -2.90
C SER A 288 17.18 -1.71 -2.85
N MET A 289 17.49 -2.71 -2.04
CA MET A 289 16.56 -3.80 -1.68
C MET A 289 15.22 -3.29 -1.10
N TRP A 290 15.06 -1.97 -0.95
CA TRP A 290 13.93 -1.28 -0.32
C TRP A 290 13.03 -0.52 -1.30
N SER A 291 13.32 -0.53 -2.62
CA SER A 291 12.42 0.07 -3.59
C SER A 291 11.20 -0.81 -3.82
N SER A 292 10.01 -0.20 -3.78
CA SER A 292 8.74 -0.92 -3.93
C SER A 292 8.46 -1.37 -5.35
N HIS A 293 9.12 -0.81 -6.36
CA HIS A 293 8.95 -1.16 -7.77
C HIS A 293 10.30 -1.43 -8.44
N PRO A 294 10.33 -2.23 -9.53
CA PRO A 294 11.51 -2.36 -10.40
C PRO A 294 11.87 -1.00 -11.00
N PRO A 295 13.14 -0.82 -11.42
CA PRO A 295 13.54 0.37 -12.20
C PRO A 295 12.63 0.55 -13.42
N ILE A 296 12.23 1.80 -13.67
CA ILE A 296 11.28 2.11 -14.75
C ILE A 296 11.91 1.76 -16.09
N GLU A 297 13.20 1.98 -16.24
CA GLU A 297 13.96 1.66 -17.44
C GLU A 297 13.85 0.16 -17.77
N GLU A 298 13.96 -0.72 -16.77
CA GLU A 298 13.82 -2.18 -16.96
C GLU A 298 12.38 -2.55 -17.37
N ARG A 299 11.37 -1.90 -16.79
CA ARG A 299 9.96 -2.11 -17.16
C ARG A 299 9.70 -1.69 -18.60
N VAL A 300 10.19 -0.51 -19.01
CA VAL A 300 10.04 0.04 -20.36
C VAL A 300 10.72 -0.86 -21.39
N GLU A 301 11.96 -1.28 -21.12
CA GLU A 301 12.70 -2.19 -22.01
C GLU A 301 11.94 -3.50 -22.24
N ARG A 302 11.42 -4.11 -21.17
CA ARG A 302 10.62 -5.35 -21.26
C ARG A 302 9.33 -5.17 -22.02
N LEU A 303 8.62 -4.06 -21.83
CA LEU A 303 7.39 -3.75 -22.57
C LEU A 303 7.67 -3.61 -24.08
N ARG A 304 8.75 -2.90 -24.45
CA ARG A 304 9.16 -2.74 -25.85
C ARG A 304 9.62 -4.05 -26.47
N SER A 305 10.25 -4.94 -25.68
CA SER A 305 10.63 -6.28 -26.17
C SER A 305 9.39 -7.14 -26.49
N ILE A 306 8.31 -7.04 -25.72
CA ILE A 306 7.05 -7.72 -26.01
C ILE A 306 6.46 -7.19 -27.33
N GLY A 307 6.44 -5.86 -27.54
CA GLY A 307 5.94 -5.26 -28.77
C GLY A 307 6.69 -5.68 -30.05
N ASN A 308 7.98 -5.90 -29.94
CA ASN A 308 8.82 -6.34 -31.08
C ASN A 308 8.65 -7.83 -31.44
N ILE A 309 8.11 -8.65 -30.52
CA ILE A 309 7.84 -10.09 -30.78
C ILE A 309 6.49 -10.28 -31.46
N GLU A 310 5.53 -9.35 -31.25
CA GLU A 310 4.17 -9.44 -31.81
C GLU A 310 4.04 -8.68 -33.16
N ALA A 311 5.05 -7.95 -33.59
CA ALA A 311 5.13 -7.24 -34.87
C ALA A 311 5.79 -8.11 -35.95
#